data_1ab74477e53b6906070416f437cacf66
#
_entry.id   1ab74477e53b6906070416f437cacf66
#
_cell.length_a   1.000
_cell.length_b   1.000
_cell.length_c   1.000
_cell.angle_alpha   90.00
_cell.angle_beta   90.00
_cell.angle_gamma   90.00
#
_symmetry.space_group_name_H-M   'P 1'
#
loop_
_entity.id
_entity.type
_entity.pdbx_description
1 polymer ?
#
loop_
_entity_poly.entity_id
_entity_poly.type
_entity_poly.pdbx_seq_one_letter_code
_entity_poly.pdbx_strand_id
1 'polypeptide(L)'
;MTEKIGLAPGSAIYTGNVEVSAPIIQTIIYNKENITITENQSLEQLQETYNTLDNEKTFWIHVEPISAQNEIAKIGSLFDLHSLVVEDMLSVNHRPKAEEFDEYIFIVIKYAEYSSGELTFSHISLVLKDNILLSFADKTPDKFENIKKRLEKKDARMR
;
A
#
# COMPACT_ATOMS: atom_id res chain seq x y z
N MET A 1 -19.18 -8.39 -7.93
CA MET A 1 -18.55 -8.82 -6.66
C MET A 1 -18.00 -10.22 -6.88
N THR A 2 -16.70 -10.38 -6.92
CA THR A 2 -16.08 -11.71 -7.16
C THR A 2 -16.09 -12.47 -5.84
N GLU A 3 -16.79 -13.61 -5.78
CA GLU A 3 -16.82 -14.47 -4.59
C GLU A 3 -15.60 -15.39 -4.60
N LYS A 4 -14.91 -15.50 -3.46
CA LYS A 4 -13.74 -16.37 -3.26
C LYS A 4 -14.11 -17.81 -2.89
N ILE A 5 -15.36 -18.22 -3.06
CA ILE A 5 -15.84 -19.55 -2.66
C ILE A 5 -15.12 -20.63 -3.47
N GLY A 6 -14.46 -21.57 -2.78
CA GLY A 6 -13.80 -22.74 -3.40
C GLY A 6 -12.36 -22.50 -3.92
N LEU A 7 -11.77 -21.35 -3.66
CA LEU A 7 -10.37 -21.06 -4.02
C LEU A 7 -9.40 -21.53 -2.94
N ALA A 8 -8.16 -21.83 -3.36
CA ALA A 8 -7.11 -22.17 -2.42
C ALA A 8 -6.76 -20.96 -1.53
N PRO A 9 -6.40 -21.18 -0.24
CA PRO A 9 -5.86 -20.13 0.62
C PRO A 9 -4.64 -19.45 -0.04
N GLY A 10 -4.52 -18.12 0.09
CA GLY A 10 -3.46 -17.34 -0.54
C GLY A 10 -3.72 -16.96 -2.00
N SER A 11 -4.94 -17.19 -2.52
CA SER A 11 -5.30 -16.77 -3.88
C SER A 11 -5.39 -15.25 -3.98
N ALA A 12 -4.51 -14.64 -4.77
CA ALA A 12 -4.45 -13.20 -4.99
C ALA A 12 -5.59 -12.74 -5.93
N ILE A 13 -6.81 -12.58 -5.41
CA ILE A 13 -7.98 -12.18 -6.17
C ILE A 13 -8.60 -10.91 -5.59
N TYR A 14 -8.72 -9.89 -6.43
CA TYR A 14 -9.37 -8.65 -6.08
C TYR A 14 -10.90 -8.83 -5.96
N THR A 15 -11.47 -8.42 -4.81
CA THR A 15 -12.90 -8.58 -4.52
C THR A 15 -13.70 -7.27 -4.60
N GLY A 16 -13.08 -6.17 -4.98
CA GLY A 16 -13.72 -4.86 -5.12
C GLY A 16 -14.50 -4.69 -6.42
N ASN A 17 -15.05 -3.51 -6.60
CA ASN A 17 -15.87 -3.12 -7.76
C ASN A 17 -15.17 -2.09 -8.67
N VAL A 18 -13.91 -1.77 -8.43
CA VAL A 18 -13.13 -0.86 -9.27
C VAL A 18 -12.68 -1.63 -10.50
N GLU A 19 -12.75 -1.00 -11.68
CA GLU A 19 -12.21 -1.59 -12.91
C GLU A 19 -10.72 -1.87 -12.77
N VAL A 20 -10.27 -2.96 -13.38
CA VAL A 20 -8.85 -3.31 -13.38
C VAL A 20 -8.09 -2.26 -14.18
N SER A 21 -7.21 -1.55 -13.51
CA SER A 21 -6.32 -0.55 -14.10
C SER A 21 -4.91 -0.77 -13.58
N ALA A 22 -3.91 -0.32 -14.35
CA ALA A 22 -2.53 -0.35 -13.89
C ALA A 22 -2.40 0.47 -12.59
N PRO A 23 -1.70 -0.05 -11.57
CA PRO A 23 -1.52 0.67 -10.32
C PRO A 23 -0.55 1.84 -10.53
N ILE A 24 -0.83 2.94 -9.87
CA ILE A 24 0.13 4.04 -9.68
C ILE A 24 1.01 3.63 -8.52
N ILE A 25 2.30 3.49 -8.78
CA ILE A 25 3.31 3.21 -7.75
C ILE A 25 4.04 4.52 -7.48
N GLN A 26 3.94 5.01 -6.26
CA GLN A 26 4.64 6.19 -5.80
C GLN A 26 5.64 5.80 -4.70
N THR A 27 6.84 6.35 -4.74
CA THR A 27 7.84 6.17 -3.69
C THR A 27 8.18 7.48 -3.02
N ILE A 28 8.26 7.48 -1.70
CA ILE A 28 8.66 8.61 -0.87
C ILE A 28 9.84 8.15 -0.02
N ILE A 29 11.03 8.67 -0.32
CA ILE A 29 12.26 8.36 0.39
C ILE A 29 12.64 9.59 1.19
N TYR A 30 12.78 9.46 2.49
CA TYR A 30 13.07 10.61 3.34
C TYR A 30 13.93 10.28 4.56
N ASN A 31 14.60 11.30 5.05
CA ASN A 31 15.28 11.37 6.34
C ASN A 31 15.05 12.76 6.95
N LYS A 32 15.73 13.11 8.03
CA LYS A 32 15.61 14.44 8.66
C LYS A 32 15.87 15.62 7.71
N GLU A 33 16.75 15.45 6.73
CA GLU A 33 17.26 16.54 5.89
C GLU A 33 16.58 16.60 4.53
N ASN A 34 16.35 15.44 3.93
CA ASN A 34 15.93 15.31 2.55
C ASN A 34 14.65 14.49 2.40
N ILE A 35 13.90 14.79 1.36
CA ILE A 35 12.77 14.01 0.88
C ILE A 35 12.81 13.96 -0.65
N THR A 36 12.56 12.79 -1.21
CA THR A 36 12.40 12.57 -2.65
C THR A 36 11.09 11.84 -2.87
N ILE A 37 10.22 12.38 -3.71
CA ILE A 37 8.97 11.77 -4.11
C ILE A 37 9.07 11.45 -5.60
N THR A 38 8.81 10.20 -5.98
CA THR A 38 8.80 9.76 -7.38
C THR A 38 7.46 9.07 -7.65
N GLU A 39 6.77 9.53 -8.68
CA GLU A 39 5.46 9.04 -9.09
C GLU A 39 5.55 8.13 -10.31
N ASN A 40 4.52 7.30 -10.50
CA ASN A 40 4.35 6.45 -11.68
C ASN A 40 5.56 5.55 -11.98
N GLN A 41 6.17 4.98 -10.94
CA GLN A 41 7.27 4.04 -11.13
C GLN A 41 6.77 2.72 -11.74
N SER A 42 7.61 2.11 -12.58
CA SER A 42 7.41 0.71 -12.97
C SER A 42 7.88 -0.23 -11.86
N LEU A 43 7.50 -1.50 -11.94
CA LEU A 43 7.98 -2.52 -10.99
C LEU A 43 9.50 -2.69 -11.03
N GLU A 44 10.10 -2.58 -12.22
CA GLU A 44 11.55 -2.66 -12.41
C GLU A 44 12.25 -1.49 -11.70
N GLN A 45 11.74 -0.27 -11.88
CA GLN A 45 12.26 0.92 -11.20
C GLN A 45 12.11 0.84 -9.68
N LEU A 46 10.97 0.31 -9.20
CA LEU A 46 10.76 0.06 -7.78
C LEU A 46 11.80 -0.91 -7.22
N GLN A 47 12.05 -2.01 -7.94
CA GLN A 47 13.04 -3.02 -7.55
C GLN A 47 14.46 -2.44 -7.53
N GLU A 48 14.84 -1.65 -8.53
CA GLU A 48 16.14 -0.97 -8.57
C GLU A 48 16.29 -0.01 -7.39
N THR A 49 15.24 0.78 -7.09
CA THR A 49 15.23 1.70 -5.96
C THR A 49 15.37 0.94 -4.63
N TYR A 50 14.64 -0.17 -4.47
CA TYR A 50 14.72 -1.02 -3.27
C TYR A 50 16.11 -1.62 -3.07
N ASN A 51 16.74 -2.12 -4.13
CA ASN A 51 18.09 -2.72 -4.07
C ASN A 51 19.20 -1.71 -3.71
N THR A 52 18.96 -0.43 -3.93
CA THR A 52 19.92 0.66 -3.64
C THR A 52 19.56 1.47 -2.40
N LEU A 53 18.55 1.02 -1.65
CA LEU A 53 18.04 1.73 -0.48
C LEU A 53 19.11 1.83 0.61
N ASP A 54 19.25 3.04 1.13
CA ASP A 54 20.08 3.35 2.29
C ASP A 54 19.24 3.13 3.57
N ASN A 55 19.74 2.30 4.48
CA ASN A 55 19.06 1.96 5.74
C ASN A 55 18.87 3.15 6.70
N GLU A 56 19.54 4.27 6.47
CA GLU A 56 19.35 5.51 7.24
C GLU A 56 18.12 6.32 6.78
N LYS A 57 17.48 5.89 5.69
CA LYS A 57 16.30 6.55 5.13
C LYS A 57 15.04 5.72 5.34
N THR A 58 13.93 6.38 5.54
CA THR A 58 12.62 5.74 5.47
C THR A 58 12.18 5.65 4.02
N PHE A 59 11.69 4.49 3.63
CA PHE A 59 11.20 4.18 2.30
C PHE A 59 9.70 3.87 2.37
N TRP A 60 8.89 4.81 1.93
CA TRP A 60 7.46 4.63 1.83
C TRP A 60 7.05 4.41 0.38
N ILE A 61 6.40 3.26 0.12
CA ILE A 61 5.82 2.89 -1.17
C ILE A 61 4.31 2.97 -1.05
N HIS A 62 3.67 3.77 -1.89
CA HIS A 62 2.22 3.85 -2.00
C HIS A 62 1.74 3.31 -3.34
N VAL A 63 0.71 2.44 -3.31
CA VAL A 63 0.17 1.74 -4.48
C VAL A 63 -1.35 1.87 -4.50
N GLU A 64 -1.88 2.43 -5.59
CA GLU A 64 -3.32 2.55 -5.82
C GLU A 64 -3.68 2.63 -7.32
N PRO A 65 -4.83 2.11 -7.77
CA PRO A 65 -5.69 1.17 -7.04
C PRO A 65 -5.09 -0.24 -7.01
N ILE A 66 -5.53 -1.06 -6.05
CA ILE A 66 -5.09 -2.45 -5.93
C ILE A 66 -5.83 -3.43 -6.84
N SER A 67 -6.61 -2.95 -7.81
CA SER A 67 -7.39 -3.80 -8.72
C SER A 67 -6.52 -4.65 -9.66
N ALA A 68 -5.27 -4.25 -9.92
CA ALA A 68 -4.30 -4.99 -10.71
C ALA A 68 -3.62 -6.09 -9.86
N GLN A 69 -4.34 -7.16 -9.59
CA GLN A 69 -3.95 -8.22 -8.65
C GLN A 69 -2.60 -8.87 -8.95
N ASN A 70 -2.23 -9.00 -10.24
CA ASN A 70 -0.95 -9.60 -10.63
C ASN A 70 0.24 -8.71 -10.24
N GLU A 71 0.11 -7.40 -10.42
CA GLU A 71 1.10 -6.41 -10.03
C GLU A 71 1.24 -6.33 -8.52
N ILE A 72 0.12 -6.36 -7.79
CA ILE A 72 0.12 -6.41 -6.31
C ILE A 72 0.80 -7.67 -5.80
N ALA A 73 0.55 -8.84 -6.43
CA ALA A 73 1.23 -10.08 -6.07
C ALA A 73 2.75 -10.02 -6.31
N LYS A 74 3.19 -9.38 -7.40
CA LYS A 74 4.62 -9.17 -7.68
C LYS A 74 5.27 -8.24 -6.64
N ILE A 75 4.59 -7.16 -6.24
CA ILE A 75 5.06 -6.27 -5.17
C ILE A 75 5.14 -7.05 -3.85
N GLY A 76 4.13 -7.87 -3.53
CA GLY A 76 4.16 -8.74 -2.36
C GLY A 76 5.38 -9.69 -2.35
N SER A 77 5.69 -10.29 -3.51
CA SER A 77 6.87 -11.15 -3.66
C SER A 77 8.20 -10.39 -3.53
N LEU A 78 8.26 -9.14 -4.03
CA LEU A 78 9.46 -8.30 -3.93
C LEU A 78 9.84 -7.99 -2.47
N PHE A 79 8.83 -7.88 -1.59
CA PHE A 79 9.01 -7.57 -0.16
C PHE A 79 8.86 -8.80 0.75
N ASP A 80 8.86 -10.01 0.21
CA ASP A 80 8.73 -11.30 0.93
C ASP A 80 7.47 -11.39 1.79
N LEU A 81 6.34 -10.84 1.31
CA LEU A 81 5.09 -10.90 2.03
C LEU A 81 4.42 -12.27 1.88
N HIS A 82 3.87 -12.76 2.97
CA HIS A 82 3.12 -14.01 2.97
C HIS A 82 1.92 -13.96 2.03
N SER A 83 1.62 -15.04 1.30
CA SER A 83 0.53 -15.08 0.32
C SER A 83 -0.85 -14.73 0.90
N LEU A 84 -1.12 -15.09 2.15
CA LEU A 84 -2.34 -14.71 2.86
C LEU A 84 -2.44 -13.20 3.08
N VAL A 85 -1.32 -12.51 3.31
CA VAL A 85 -1.29 -11.04 3.43
C VAL A 85 -1.67 -10.40 2.11
N VAL A 86 -1.11 -10.89 0.99
CA VAL A 86 -1.47 -10.42 -0.37
C VAL A 86 -2.94 -10.70 -0.68
N GLU A 87 -3.47 -11.85 -0.27
CA GLU A 87 -4.89 -12.17 -0.37
C GLU A 87 -5.76 -11.17 0.39
N ASP A 88 -5.37 -10.83 1.61
CA ASP A 88 -6.10 -9.88 2.46
C ASP A 88 -6.05 -8.44 1.95
N MET A 89 -4.90 -8.01 1.38
CA MET A 89 -4.78 -6.73 0.69
C MET A 89 -5.81 -6.58 -0.44
N LEU A 90 -6.04 -7.63 -1.22
CA LEU A 90 -6.96 -7.65 -2.35
C LEU A 90 -8.42 -7.86 -1.94
N SER A 91 -8.67 -8.23 -0.68
CA SER A 91 -9.99 -8.48 -0.14
C SER A 91 -10.58 -7.23 0.50
N VAL A 92 -11.19 -6.36 -0.30
CA VAL A 92 -11.71 -5.05 0.15
C VAL A 92 -12.82 -5.12 1.21
N ASN A 93 -13.40 -6.29 1.45
CA ASN A 93 -14.43 -6.50 2.48
C ASN A 93 -13.86 -6.98 3.83
N HIS A 94 -12.55 -7.11 3.96
CA HIS A 94 -11.91 -7.49 5.21
C HIS A 94 -12.26 -6.51 6.35
N ARG A 95 -12.39 -7.06 7.57
CA ARG A 95 -12.52 -6.25 8.78
C ARG A 95 -11.16 -5.60 9.11
N PRO A 96 -11.16 -4.43 9.75
CA PRO A 96 -9.93 -3.87 10.30
C PRO A 96 -9.23 -4.88 11.22
N LYS A 97 -7.92 -5.02 11.06
CA LYS A 97 -7.08 -5.91 11.86
C LYS A 97 -5.64 -5.43 11.88
N ALA A 98 -4.88 -5.93 12.84
CA ALA A 98 -3.43 -5.83 12.87
C ALA A 98 -2.87 -7.22 13.19
N GLU A 99 -1.88 -7.66 12.44
CA GLU A 99 -1.21 -8.95 12.59
C GLU A 99 0.30 -8.74 12.58
N GLU A 100 0.97 -9.36 13.53
CA GLU A 100 2.43 -9.34 13.65
C GLU A 100 3.00 -10.61 13.05
N PHE A 101 3.97 -10.44 12.16
CA PHE A 101 4.79 -11.49 11.56
C PHE A 101 6.24 -11.31 12.03
N ASP A 102 7.08 -12.30 11.85
CA ASP A 102 8.48 -12.25 12.34
C ASP A 102 9.25 -11.04 11.81
N GLU A 103 8.98 -10.61 10.56
CA GLU A 103 9.73 -9.55 9.90
C GLU A 103 8.93 -8.26 9.63
N TYR A 104 7.61 -8.26 9.85
CA TYR A 104 6.77 -7.09 9.57
C TYR A 104 5.46 -7.12 10.34
N ILE A 105 4.81 -5.96 10.41
CA ILE A 105 3.44 -5.81 10.92
C ILE A 105 2.53 -5.52 9.72
N PHE A 106 1.43 -6.27 9.61
CA PHE A 106 0.39 -6.06 8.61
C PHE A 106 -0.86 -5.45 9.26
N ILE A 107 -1.39 -4.37 8.67
CA ILE A 107 -2.54 -3.65 9.20
C ILE A 107 -3.55 -3.43 8.08
N VAL A 108 -4.82 -3.71 8.36
CA VAL A 108 -5.97 -3.36 7.51
C VAL A 108 -6.81 -2.32 8.24
N ILE A 109 -7.11 -1.22 7.56
CA ILE A 109 -7.98 -0.17 8.07
C ILE A 109 -9.10 0.15 7.07
N LYS A 110 -10.18 0.77 7.58
CA LYS A 110 -11.26 1.35 6.77
C LYS A 110 -11.19 2.86 6.90
N TYR A 111 -10.91 3.51 5.79
CA TYR A 111 -10.97 4.97 5.71
C TYR A 111 -12.41 5.39 5.43
N ALA A 112 -13.01 6.11 6.38
CA ALA A 112 -14.37 6.62 6.25
C ALA A 112 -14.36 8.01 5.60
N GLU A 113 -15.19 8.21 4.59
CA GLU A 113 -15.38 9.48 3.91
C GLU A 113 -16.86 9.82 3.84
N TYR A 114 -17.19 11.03 4.30
CA TYR A 114 -18.55 11.54 4.21
C TYR A 114 -18.61 12.63 3.16
N SER A 115 -19.37 12.39 2.10
CA SER A 115 -19.52 13.33 0.98
C SER A 115 -20.95 13.25 0.43
N SER A 116 -21.52 14.40 0.10
CA SER A 116 -22.86 14.50 -0.50
C SER A 116 -23.98 13.77 0.25
N GLY A 117 -23.88 13.69 1.58
CA GLY A 117 -24.89 12.99 2.42
C GLY A 117 -24.65 11.49 2.55
N GLU A 118 -23.63 10.93 1.92
CA GLU A 118 -23.31 9.50 1.96
C GLU A 118 -22.01 9.23 2.71
N LEU A 119 -22.01 8.16 3.52
CA LEU A 119 -20.82 7.63 4.17
C LEU A 119 -20.26 6.47 3.35
N THR A 120 -19.05 6.62 2.86
CA THR A 120 -18.34 5.57 2.13
C THR A 120 -17.11 5.09 2.88
N PHE A 121 -16.67 3.88 2.58
CA PHE A 121 -15.47 3.29 3.17
C PHE A 121 -14.52 2.84 2.07
N SER A 122 -13.25 3.20 2.22
CA SER A 122 -12.16 2.69 1.38
C SER A 122 -11.32 1.69 2.17
N HIS A 123 -10.85 0.66 1.49
CA HIS A 123 -9.93 -0.32 2.05
C HIS A 123 -8.50 0.22 1.94
N ILE A 124 -7.77 0.20 3.04
CA ILE A 124 -6.34 0.54 3.08
C ILE A 124 -5.62 -0.57 3.83
N SER A 125 -4.54 -1.07 3.23
CA SER A 125 -3.62 -2.01 3.84
C SER A 125 -2.24 -1.37 4.01
N LEU A 126 -1.61 -1.64 5.14
CA LEU A 126 -0.28 -1.15 5.49
C LEU A 126 0.60 -2.33 5.86
N VAL A 127 1.85 -2.31 5.42
CA VAL A 127 2.91 -3.20 5.92
C VAL A 127 4.06 -2.34 6.41
N LEU A 128 4.47 -2.56 7.64
CA LEU A 128 5.66 -1.93 8.24
C LEU A 128 6.74 -3.00 8.44
N LYS A 129 7.85 -2.85 7.73
CA LYS A 129 9.03 -3.73 7.78
C LYS A 129 10.28 -2.86 7.94
N ASP A 130 10.93 -2.90 9.10
CA ASP A 130 12.09 -2.06 9.42
C ASP A 130 11.86 -0.56 9.11
N ASN A 131 12.61 -0.01 8.16
CA ASN A 131 12.50 1.36 7.67
C ASN A 131 11.61 1.51 6.43
N ILE A 132 10.85 0.46 6.08
CA ILE A 132 9.98 0.40 4.89
C ILE A 132 8.52 0.44 5.33
N LEU A 133 7.73 1.32 4.72
CA LEU A 133 6.28 1.36 4.80
C LEU A 133 5.70 1.09 3.43
N LEU A 134 4.90 0.02 3.30
CA LEU A 134 4.05 -0.21 2.14
C LEU A 134 2.64 0.22 2.48
N SER A 135 1.97 0.95 1.59
CA SER A 135 0.57 1.30 1.71
C SER A 135 -0.17 1.01 0.42
N PHE A 136 -1.31 0.35 0.53
CA PHE A 136 -2.15 -0.05 -0.59
C PHE A 136 -3.56 0.47 -0.38
N ALA A 137 -4.15 1.08 -1.41
CA ALA A 137 -5.51 1.60 -1.38
C ALA A 137 -6.36 1.05 -2.52
N ASP A 138 -7.64 0.77 -2.24
CA ASP A 138 -8.57 0.23 -3.23
C ASP A 138 -9.13 1.30 -4.18
N LYS A 139 -9.02 2.56 -3.82
CA LYS A 139 -9.61 3.68 -4.57
C LYS A 139 -8.70 4.91 -4.57
N THR A 140 -8.71 5.59 -5.70
CA THR A 140 -8.26 6.98 -5.84
C THR A 140 -9.37 7.95 -5.38
N PRO A 141 -9.10 9.20 -5.00
CA PRO A 141 -7.79 9.82 -4.92
C PRO A 141 -6.97 9.38 -3.71
N ASP A 142 -5.69 9.71 -3.75
CA ASP A 142 -4.71 9.43 -2.70
C ASP A 142 -5.17 9.93 -1.32
N LYS A 143 -5.37 9.00 -0.41
CA LYS A 143 -5.81 9.29 0.96
C LYS A 143 -4.69 9.84 1.85
N PHE A 144 -3.45 9.76 1.40
CA PHE A 144 -2.26 10.16 2.15
C PHE A 144 -1.68 11.54 1.75
N GLU A 145 -2.31 12.22 0.81
CA GLU A 145 -1.84 13.52 0.28
C GLU A 145 -1.50 14.54 1.39
N ASN A 146 -2.34 14.62 2.43
CA ASN A 146 -2.07 15.52 3.57
C ASN A 146 -0.85 15.09 4.40
N ILE A 147 -0.56 13.81 4.48
CA ILE A 147 0.62 13.28 5.17
C ILE A 147 1.87 13.61 4.35
N LYS A 148 1.82 13.39 3.04
CA LYS A 148 2.90 13.72 2.10
C LYS A 148 3.26 15.22 2.18
N LYS A 149 2.27 16.10 2.10
CA LYS A 149 2.47 17.57 2.28
C LYS A 149 3.09 17.94 3.63
N ARG A 150 2.81 17.18 4.68
CA ARG A 150 3.46 17.39 5.99
C ARG A 150 4.90 16.93 5.99
N LEU A 151 5.22 15.82 5.32
CA LEU A 151 6.59 15.33 5.17
C LEU A 151 7.47 16.29 4.36
N GLU A 152 6.93 17.04 3.40
CA GLU A 152 7.68 18.03 2.63
C GLU A 152 8.13 19.24 3.46
N LYS A 153 7.47 19.52 4.58
CA LYS A 153 7.84 20.62 5.46
C LYS A 153 9.13 20.30 6.22
N LYS A 154 10.13 21.18 6.14
CA LYS A 154 11.44 20.97 6.79
C LYS A 154 11.36 20.78 8.31
N ASP A 155 10.35 21.36 8.97
CA ASP A 155 10.16 21.28 10.43
C ASP A 155 9.19 20.14 10.83
N ALA A 156 8.90 19.21 9.94
CA ALA A 156 7.98 18.13 10.23
C ALA A 156 8.56 17.17 11.28
N ARG A 157 7.86 17.00 12.40
CA ARG A 157 8.23 16.01 13.43
C ARG A 157 8.16 14.55 12.93
N MET A 158 7.72 14.35 11.69
CA MET A 158 7.55 13.01 11.05
C MET A 158 8.77 12.58 10.25
N ARG A 159 9.82 13.38 10.20
CA ARG A 159 11.08 13.03 9.54
C ARG A 159 12.10 12.51 10.54
#